data_0e8f4c8d9ae51c178a2cad64adf6b3ab
#
_entry.id   0e8f4c8d9ae51c178a2cad64adf6b3ab
#
_cell.length_a   1.000
_cell.length_b   1.000
_cell.length_c   1.000
_cell.angle_alpha   90.00
_cell.angle_beta   90.00
_cell.angle_gamma   90.00
#
_symmetry.space_group_name_H-M   'P 1'
#
loop_
_entity.id
_entity.type
_entity.pdbx_description
1 polymer ?
#
loop_
_entity_poly.entity_id
_entity_poly.type
_entity_poly.pdbx_seq_one_letter_code
_entity_poly.pdbx_strand_id
1 'polypeptide(L)' 'MNIKVGDFVIYQKCTCGEVNLTIGNKYEVLAIRGDLIMFYDDKGDKRVKTLNSRCFKKLE' A
#
# COMPACT_ATOMS: atom_id res chain seq x y z
N MET A 1 -11.42 -6.55 -3.76
CA MET A 1 -11.40 -5.49 -2.73
C MET A 1 -11.67 -4.16 -3.39
N ASN A 2 -12.66 -3.43 -2.90
CA ASN A 2 -13.00 -2.13 -3.47
C ASN A 2 -12.17 -1.05 -2.79
N ILE A 3 -11.27 -0.46 -3.55
CA ILE A 3 -10.41 0.59 -3.04
C ILE A 3 -10.45 1.76 -4.02
N LYS A 4 -10.33 2.97 -3.50
CA LYS A 4 -10.40 4.19 -4.28
C LYS A 4 -9.22 5.09 -3.95
N VAL A 5 -8.91 6.01 -4.85
CA VAL A 5 -7.94 7.06 -4.57
C VAL A 5 -8.41 7.83 -3.33
N GLY A 6 -7.50 8.06 -2.40
CA GLY A 6 -7.80 8.69 -1.13
C GLY A 6 -8.06 7.71 0.00
N ASP A 7 -8.30 6.44 -0.31
CA ASP A 7 -8.40 5.42 0.72
C ASP A 7 -7.03 5.12 1.30
N PHE A 8 -7.02 4.49 2.47
CA PHE A 8 -5.77 4.10 3.11
C PHE A 8 -5.63 2.59 3.12
N VAL A 9 -4.40 2.12 3.00
CA VAL A 9 -4.06 0.71 3.18
C VAL A 9 -3.06 0.59 4.31
N ILE A 10 -3.11 -0.53 5.02
CA ILE A 10 -2.19 -0.83 6.10
C ILE A 10 -1.18 -1.85 5.60
N TYR A 11 0.10 -1.56 5.82
CA TYR A 11 1.15 -2.53 5.50
C TYR A 11 1.16 -3.61 6.56
N GLN A 12 1.04 -4.86 6.12
CA GLN A 12 1.08 -6.02 6.98
C GLN A 12 2.39 -6.77 6.77
N LYS A 13 2.67 -7.72 7.64
CA LYS A 13 3.84 -8.57 7.48
C LYS A 13 3.82 -9.27 6.14
N CYS A 14 4.92 -9.18 5.41
CA CYS A 14 5.09 -9.78 4.11
C CYS A 14 6.31 -10.67 4.12
N THR A 15 6.29 -11.77 3.34
CA THR A 15 7.44 -12.67 3.25
C THR A 15 8.66 -12.00 2.65
N CYS A 16 8.44 -11.03 1.76
CA CYS A 16 9.53 -10.25 1.19
C CYS A 16 9.59 -8.93 1.94
N GLY A 17 10.52 -8.75 2.83
CA GLY A 17 10.65 -7.47 3.53
C GLY A 17 10.73 -6.31 2.55
N GLU A 18 10.01 -5.24 2.83
CA GLU A 18 10.05 -4.04 2.01
C GLU A 18 10.82 -2.95 2.75
N VAL A 19 11.69 -2.27 2.01
CA VAL A 19 12.44 -1.15 2.55
C VAL A 19 11.52 0.06 2.60
N ASN A 20 11.61 0.82 3.68
CA ASN A 20 10.87 2.09 3.84
C ASN A 20 9.36 1.91 3.95
N LEU A 21 8.93 0.73 4.37
CA LEU A 21 7.54 0.48 4.73
C LEU A 21 7.51 -0.08 6.14
N THR A 22 6.60 0.43 6.95
CA THR A 22 6.50 0.04 8.36
C THR A 22 5.24 -0.76 8.58
N ILE A 23 5.38 -1.95 9.15
CA ILE A 23 4.24 -2.80 9.47
C ILE A 23 3.32 -2.07 10.44
N GLY A 24 2.04 -2.05 10.12
CA GLY A 24 1.03 -1.38 10.94
C GLY A 24 0.78 0.06 10.57
N ASN A 25 1.64 0.67 9.77
CA ASN A 25 1.40 2.03 9.30
C ASN A 25 0.44 2.03 8.13
N LYS A 26 -0.28 3.13 7.99
CA LYS A 26 -1.21 3.31 6.89
C LYS A 26 -0.59 4.20 5.82
N TYR A 27 -0.96 3.93 4.58
CA TYR A 27 -0.46 4.66 3.43
C TYR A 27 -1.64 5.07 2.56
N GLU A 28 -1.65 6.32 2.13
CA GLU A 28 -2.73 6.84 1.31
C GLU A 28 -2.56 6.41 -0.14
N VAL A 29 -3.64 5.90 -0.73
CA VAL A 29 -3.65 5.52 -2.14
C VAL A 29 -3.78 6.78 -2.98
N LEU A 30 -2.77 7.06 -3.79
CA LEU A 30 -2.70 8.25 -4.61
C LEU A 30 -3.21 8.00 -6.03
N ALA A 31 -3.06 6.77 -6.52
CA ALA A 31 -3.53 6.40 -7.84
C ALA A 31 -3.78 4.90 -7.87
N ILE A 32 -4.64 4.48 -8.79
CA ILE A 32 -4.98 3.07 -8.97
C ILE A 32 -4.94 2.78 -10.47
N ARG A 33 -4.34 1.65 -10.81
CA ARG A 33 -4.33 1.16 -12.18
C ARG A 33 -4.50 -0.35 -12.17
N GLY A 34 -5.71 -0.81 -12.49
CA GLY A 34 -6.02 -2.23 -12.36
C GLY A 34 -5.84 -2.70 -10.93
N ASP A 35 -4.98 -3.67 -10.73
CA ASP A 35 -4.69 -4.20 -9.39
C ASP A 35 -3.54 -3.46 -8.71
N LEU A 36 -2.97 -2.45 -9.35
CA LEU A 36 -1.83 -1.73 -8.80
C LEU A 36 -2.28 -0.46 -8.09
N ILE A 37 -1.69 -0.21 -6.94
CA ILE A 37 -1.89 1.04 -6.21
C ILE A 37 -0.56 1.77 -6.14
N MET A 38 -0.64 3.09 -6.11
CA MET A 38 0.51 3.95 -5.95
C MET A 38 0.37 4.74 -4.67
N PHE A 39 1.46 4.85 -3.92
CA PHE A 39 1.49 5.57 -2.66
C PHE A 39 2.93 6.04 -2.40
N TYR A 40 3.10 6.91 -1.41
CA TYR A 40 4.43 7.30 -0.96
C TYR A 40 4.86 6.41 0.21
N ASP A 41 6.12 5.97 0.18
CA ASP A 41 6.68 5.20 1.27
C ASP A 41 7.14 6.12 2.43
N ASP A 42 7.82 5.55 3.41
CA ASP A 42 8.24 6.30 4.59
C ASP A 42 9.24 7.41 4.27
N LYS A 43 9.93 7.30 3.15
CA LYS A 43 10.86 8.35 2.69
C LYS A 43 10.21 9.36 1.77
N GLY A 44 8.94 9.18 1.42
CA GLY A 44 8.28 10.04 0.47
C GLY A 44 8.52 9.69 -0.99
N ASP A 45 9.09 8.53 -1.27
CA ASP A 45 9.29 8.05 -2.63
C ASP A 45 8.04 7.32 -3.13
N LYS A 46 7.76 7.47 -4.42
CA LYS A 46 6.63 6.77 -5.01
C LYS A 46 6.87 5.27 -5.06
N ARG A 47 5.87 4.53 -4.63
CA ARG A 47 5.88 3.07 -4.70
C ARG A 47 4.63 2.59 -5.40
N VAL A 48 4.78 1.51 -6.16
CA VAL A 48 3.65 0.85 -6.83
C VAL A 48 3.64 -0.59 -6.38
N LYS A 49 2.51 -1.03 -5.83
CA LYS A 49 2.34 -2.38 -5.33
C LYS A 49 1.00 -2.94 -5.76
N THR A 50 0.92 -4.25 -5.83
CA THR A 50 -0.33 -4.90 -6.19
C THR A 50 -1.17 -5.13 -4.94
N LEU A 51 -2.47 -4.86 -5.05
CA LEU A 51 -3.42 -5.11 -3.98
C LEU A 51 -3.60 -6.59 -3.69
N ASN A 52 -3.30 -7.45 -4.66
CA ASN A 52 -3.43 -8.89 -4.47
C ASN A 52 -2.33 -9.47 -3.60
N SER A 53 -1.29 -8.70 -3.32
CA SER A 53 -0.28 -9.15 -2.38
C SER A 53 -0.88 -9.13 -0.97
N ARG A 54 -0.46 -10.08 -0.15
CA ARG A 54 -0.94 -10.14 1.24
C ARG A 54 -0.28 -9.10 2.13
N CYS A 55 0.50 -8.21 1.52
CA CYS A 55 1.25 -7.21 2.26
C CYS A 55 0.39 -6.02 2.66
N PHE A 56 -0.76 -5.84 2.02
CA PHE A 56 -1.60 -4.68 2.27
C PHE A 56 -3.04 -5.10 2.57
N LYS A 57 -3.65 -4.34 3.48
CA LYS A 57 -5.05 -4.52 3.84
C LYS A 57 -5.72 -3.15 3.76
N LYS A 58 -6.92 -3.10 3.19
CA LYS A 58 -7.68 -1.86 3.16
C LYS A 58 -8.06 -1.45 4.57
N LEU A 59 -7.83 -0.20 4.90
CA LEU A 59 -8.27 0.38 6.17
C LEU A 59 -9.72 0.82 6.01
N GLU A 60 -10.58 0.27 6.84
CA GLU A 60 -12.00 0.63 6.87
C GLU A 60 -12.35 1.48 8.08
#